data_01b8abdd90211b7ee97645bfa9b5b83d
#
_entry.id   01b8abdd90211b7ee97645bfa9b5b83d
#
_cell.length_a   1.000
_cell.length_b   1.000
_cell.length_c   1.000
_cell.angle_alpha   90.00
_cell.angle_beta   90.00
_cell.angle_gamma   90.00
#
_symmetry.space_group_name_H-M   'P 1'
#
loop_
_entity.id
_entity.type
_entity.pdbx_description
1 polymer ?
#
loop_
_entity_poly.entity_id
_entity_poly.type
_entity_poly.pdbx_seq_one_letter_code
_entity_poly.pdbx_strand_id
1 'polypeptide(L)'
;SDVCSSDLTPAVGDSVAHILEEIGLEQCGAAGTTACLAMLNDAVKKGGVMASSSVGGLSGAFIPVSEDAGMIAAAKSGALCIEKLEAMTAVCSVGLDMIVIPGDTTPEVISGIIADEAAIGMVNGKTTAVRVIPAVGKKDGDVLEFGGLLGSGPVMKVNTNSPAKFISRGGKIPAPLHSLKN
;
A
#
# COMPACT_ATOMS: atom_id res chain seq x y z
N SER A 1 9.34 24.82 -1.32
CA SER A 1 9.59 23.80 -0.29
C SER A 1 8.89 22.55 -0.74
N ASP A 2 9.67 21.53 -1.04
CA ASP A 2 9.16 20.24 -1.43
C ASP A 2 8.50 19.59 -0.22
N VAL A 3 7.18 19.71 -0.14
CA VAL A 3 6.41 18.83 0.75
C VAL A 3 6.43 17.47 0.10
N CYS A 4 7.48 16.75 0.36
CA CYS A 4 7.56 15.36 -0.01
C CYS A 4 6.71 14.59 1.00
N SER A 5 5.67 13.94 0.54
CA SER A 5 4.85 13.04 1.37
C SER A 5 5.59 11.77 1.81
N SER A 6 6.90 11.74 1.61
CA SER A 6 7.81 10.74 2.15
C SER A 6 8.18 10.99 3.61
N ASP A 7 7.60 12.01 4.25
CA ASP A 7 7.90 12.37 5.63
C ASP A 7 6.91 11.76 6.64
N LEU A 8 6.17 10.72 6.27
CA LEU A 8 5.41 9.93 7.23
C LEU A 8 6.36 9.29 8.23
N THR A 9 6.00 9.34 9.49
CA THR A 9 6.77 8.77 10.59
C THR A 9 5.87 7.93 11.48
N PRO A 10 6.40 6.95 12.22
CA PRO A 10 5.62 6.20 13.21
C PRO A 10 5.28 7.03 14.45
N ALA A 11 5.44 8.34 14.40
CA ALA A 11 5.13 9.25 15.50
C ALA A 11 3.62 9.39 15.72
N VAL A 12 3.24 9.70 16.95
CA VAL A 12 1.85 9.97 17.30
C VAL A 12 1.36 11.23 16.59
N GLY A 13 0.23 11.13 15.91
CA GLY A 13 -0.37 12.22 15.14
C GLY A 13 0.04 12.29 13.68
N ASP A 14 0.91 11.40 13.23
CA ASP A 14 1.38 11.31 11.85
C ASP A 14 0.98 9.93 11.25
N SER A 15 -0.33 9.70 11.09
CA SER A 15 -0.84 8.42 10.60
C SER A 15 -2.05 8.62 9.68
N VAL A 16 -1.94 8.15 8.45
CA VAL A 16 -3.06 8.09 7.51
C VAL A 16 -4.12 7.10 8.02
N ALA A 17 -3.72 5.98 8.60
CA ALA A 17 -4.67 5.01 9.15
C ALA A 17 -5.53 5.64 10.25
N HIS A 18 -4.94 6.41 11.17
CA HIS A 18 -5.72 7.11 12.20
C HIS A 18 -6.68 8.14 11.61
N ILE A 19 -6.33 8.83 10.52
CA ILE A 19 -7.27 9.71 9.82
C ILE A 19 -8.48 8.92 9.32
N LEU A 20 -8.26 7.73 8.75
CA LEU A 20 -9.34 6.86 8.28
C LEU A 20 -10.22 6.38 9.45
N GLU A 21 -9.63 6.12 10.60
CA GLU A 21 -10.33 5.73 11.84
C GLU A 21 -11.16 6.91 12.38
N GLU A 22 -10.62 8.12 12.41
CA GLU A 22 -11.36 9.33 12.78
C GLU A 22 -12.55 9.62 11.84
N ILE A 23 -12.46 9.25 10.55
CA ILE A 23 -13.59 9.36 9.61
C ILE A 23 -14.72 8.38 9.98
N GLY A 24 -14.46 7.35 10.76
CA GLY A 24 -15.47 6.44 11.29
C GLY A 24 -15.19 4.95 11.14
N LEU A 25 -13.98 4.56 10.78
CA LEU A 25 -13.58 3.16 10.79
C LEU A 25 -13.14 2.78 12.22
N GLU A 26 -13.57 1.64 12.71
CA GLU A 26 -13.08 1.12 14.00
C GLU A 26 -11.58 0.83 13.98
N GLN A 27 -11.10 0.30 12.87
CA GLN A 27 -9.69 0.09 12.59
C GLN A 27 -9.43 0.12 11.08
N CYS A 28 -8.31 0.65 10.67
CA CYS A 28 -7.84 0.55 9.30
C CYS A 28 -7.74 -0.92 8.87
N GLY A 29 -8.25 -1.25 7.68
CA GLY A 29 -8.41 -2.64 7.23
C GLY A 29 -9.85 -3.15 7.30
N ALA A 30 -10.71 -2.54 8.11
CA ALA A 30 -12.14 -2.87 8.16
C ALA A 30 -12.83 -2.69 6.80
N ALA A 31 -14.00 -3.29 6.63
CA ALA A 31 -14.84 -3.04 5.47
C ALA A 31 -15.12 -1.53 5.35
N GLY A 32 -14.96 -0.97 4.15
CA GLY A 32 -15.06 0.46 3.92
C GLY A 32 -13.73 1.21 3.86
N THR A 33 -12.62 0.64 4.31
CA THR A 33 -11.31 1.30 4.30
C THR A 33 -10.91 1.80 2.91
N THR A 34 -11.09 0.99 1.86
CA THR A 34 -10.78 1.41 0.48
C THR A 34 -11.63 2.59 0.03
N ALA A 35 -12.92 2.61 0.35
CA ALA A 35 -13.81 3.72 0.03
C ALA A 35 -13.42 5.00 0.80
N CYS A 36 -13.12 4.86 2.08
CA CYS A 36 -12.67 5.96 2.94
C CYS A 36 -11.36 6.56 2.41
N LEU A 37 -10.39 5.72 2.04
CA LEU A 37 -9.14 6.15 1.44
C LEU A 37 -9.35 6.85 0.10
N ALA A 38 -10.28 6.38 -0.74
CA ALA A 38 -10.62 7.05 -2.00
C ALA A 38 -11.13 8.47 -1.76
N MET A 39 -12.01 8.66 -0.78
CA MET A 39 -12.51 9.98 -0.38
C MET A 39 -11.39 10.88 0.13
N LEU A 40 -10.55 10.38 1.01
CA LEU A 40 -9.41 11.13 1.55
C LEU A 40 -8.45 11.54 0.44
N ASN A 41 -8.09 10.59 -0.42
CA ASN A 41 -7.14 10.84 -1.53
C ASN A 41 -7.69 11.88 -2.53
N ASP A 42 -8.97 11.82 -2.85
CA ASP A 42 -9.63 12.82 -3.70
C ASP A 42 -9.62 14.20 -3.05
N ALA A 43 -9.94 14.29 -1.77
CA ALA A 43 -9.92 15.55 -1.02
C ALA A 43 -8.51 16.17 -0.98
N VAL A 44 -7.48 15.37 -0.70
CA VAL A 44 -6.08 15.83 -0.68
C VAL A 44 -5.64 16.33 -2.04
N LYS A 45 -5.97 15.60 -3.12
CA LYS A 45 -5.62 16.01 -4.49
C LYS A 45 -6.32 17.30 -4.91
N LYS A 46 -7.61 17.42 -4.65
CA LYS A 46 -8.37 18.65 -4.94
C LYS A 46 -7.87 19.83 -4.12
N GLY A 47 -7.63 19.62 -2.83
CA GLY A 47 -7.07 20.65 -1.95
C GLY A 47 -5.72 21.15 -2.42
N GLY A 48 -4.82 20.26 -2.81
CA GLY A 48 -3.51 20.61 -3.35
C GLY A 48 -3.58 21.45 -4.63
N VAL A 49 -4.45 21.07 -5.56
CA VAL A 49 -4.65 21.84 -6.82
C VAL A 49 -5.26 23.22 -6.54
N MET A 50 -6.17 23.34 -5.58
CA MET A 50 -6.80 24.62 -5.25
C MET A 50 -5.92 25.54 -4.42
N ALA A 51 -5.01 24.97 -3.62
CA ALA A 51 -4.16 25.74 -2.71
C ALA A 51 -2.88 26.27 -3.37
N SER A 52 -2.51 25.77 -4.53
CA SER A 52 -1.23 26.10 -5.18
C SER A 52 -1.41 26.41 -6.68
N SER A 53 -0.72 27.46 -7.14
CA SER A 53 -0.67 27.81 -8.56
C SER A 53 0.24 26.87 -9.37
N SER A 54 1.07 26.09 -8.70
CA SER A 54 1.90 25.06 -9.35
C SER A 54 2.08 23.87 -8.39
N VAL A 55 1.71 22.69 -8.86
CA VAL A 55 1.88 21.44 -8.13
C VAL A 55 3.05 20.69 -8.74
N GLY A 56 4.10 20.51 -7.96
CA GLY A 56 5.27 19.71 -8.33
C GLY A 56 5.29 18.42 -7.55
N GLY A 57 5.07 17.29 -8.22
CA GLY A 57 5.17 15.98 -7.60
C GLY A 57 3.83 15.27 -7.34
N LEU A 58 3.91 14.13 -6.68
CA LEU A 58 2.77 13.30 -6.32
C LEU A 58 2.07 13.89 -5.09
N SER A 59 0.82 14.31 -5.26
CA SER A 59 -0.03 14.74 -4.14
C SER A 59 -1.08 13.67 -3.89
N GLY A 60 -1.25 13.27 -2.63
CA GLY A 60 -2.29 12.30 -2.26
C GLY A 60 -1.95 11.52 -1.01
N ALA A 61 -2.82 10.60 -0.65
CA ALA A 61 -2.64 9.73 0.50
C ALA A 61 -1.69 8.57 0.16
N PHE A 62 -0.70 8.37 1.00
CA PHE A 62 0.26 7.26 0.96
C PHE A 62 -0.06 6.29 2.09
N ILE A 63 0.27 5.03 1.89
CA ILE A 63 -0.05 3.95 2.83
C ILE A 63 1.16 3.05 3.15
N PRO A 64 2.34 3.60 3.47
CA PRO A 64 3.49 2.78 3.86
C PRO A 64 3.22 2.12 5.21
N VAL A 65 3.41 0.80 5.30
CA VAL A 65 3.01 0.07 6.50
C VAL A 65 3.93 0.35 7.69
N SER A 66 5.25 0.37 7.49
CA SER A 66 6.20 0.51 8.61
C SER A 66 6.38 1.95 9.10
N GLU A 67 5.97 2.92 8.31
CA GLU A 67 6.16 4.36 8.59
C GLU A 67 4.90 5.01 9.19
N ASP A 68 3.86 4.23 9.49
CA ASP A 68 2.54 4.69 9.95
C ASP A 68 2.09 3.86 11.16
N ALA A 69 1.93 4.49 12.31
CA ALA A 69 1.58 3.82 13.56
C ALA A 69 0.26 3.05 13.48
N GLY A 70 -0.74 3.61 12.82
CA GLY A 70 -2.04 2.95 12.63
C GLY A 70 -1.96 1.78 11.66
N MET A 71 -1.19 1.90 10.56
CA MET A 71 -0.94 0.78 9.64
C MET A 71 -0.20 -0.36 10.32
N ILE A 72 0.82 -0.06 11.13
CA ILE A 72 1.54 -1.06 11.93
C ILE A 72 0.56 -1.79 12.87
N ALA A 73 -0.28 -1.05 13.59
CA ALA A 73 -1.26 -1.63 14.50
C ALA A 73 -2.28 -2.51 13.77
N ALA A 74 -2.80 -2.05 12.64
CA ALA A 74 -3.75 -2.78 11.82
C ALA A 74 -3.15 -4.07 11.22
N ALA A 75 -1.90 -4.03 10.79
CA ALA A 75 -1.19 -5.21 10.31
C ALA A 75 -0.92 -6.21 11.44
N LYS A 76 -0.52 -5.74 12.62
CA LYS A 76 -0.30 -6.59 13.81
C LYS A 76 -1.57 -7.27 14.29
N SER A 77 -2.71 -6.59 14.25
CA SER A 77 -4.00 -7.17 14.63
C SER A 77 -4.59 -8.12 13.58
N GLY A 78 -4.05 -8.14 12.36
CA GLY A 78 -4.59 -8.89 11.24
C GLY A 78 -5.79 -8.23 10.56
N ALA A 79 -6.18 -7.02 10.95
CA ALA A 79 -7.21 -6.25 10.26
C ALA A 79 -6.75 -5.83 8.85
N LEU A 80 -5.47 -5.62 8.67
CA LEU A 80 -4.83 -5.28 7.40
C LEU A 80 -4.02 -6.48 6.90
N CYS A 81 -4.33 -6.95 5.69
CA CYS A 81 -3.60 -8.00 4.98
C CYS A 81 -3.12 -7.48 3.61
N ILE A 82 -2.28 -8.25 2.92
CA ILE A 82 -1.70 -7.84 1.63
C ILE A 82 -2.81 -7.61 0.60
N GLU A 83 -3.79 -8.49 0.51
CA GLU A 83 -4.90 -8.39 -0.42
C GLU A 83 -5.77 -7.13 -0.15
N LYS A 84 -5.90 -6.73 1.10
CA LYS A 84 -6.57 -5.46 1.45
C LYS A 84 -5.72 -4.26 1.04
N LEU A 85 -4.41 -4.33 1.23
CA LEU A 85 -3.49 -3.29 0.76
C LEU A 85 -3.52 -3.16 -0.77
N GLU A 86 -3.52 -4.26 -1.51
CA GLU A 86 -3.68 -4.25 -2.97
C GLU A 86 -4.98 -3.54 -3.38
N ALA A 87 -6.10 -3.85 -2.73
CA ALA A 87 -7.35 -3.13 -2.98
C ALA A 87 -7.24 -1.62 -2.67
N MET A 88 -6.53 -1.25 -1.62
CA MET A 88 -6.29 0.15 -1.26
C MET A 88 -5.36 0.84 -2.27
N THR A 89 -4.43 0.13 -2.88
CA THR A 89 -3.53 0.70 -3.90
C THR A 89 -4.25 1.11 -5.18
N ALA A 90 -5.43 0.60 -5.43
CA ALA A 90 -6.28 1.07 -6.53
C ALA A 90 -6.68 2.55 -6.37
N VAL A 91 -6.71 3.06 -5.15
CA VAL A 91 -7.21 4.41 -4.81
C VAL A 91 -6.19 5.27 -4.05
N CYS A 92 -5.05 4.74 -3.64
CA CYS A 92 -3.96 5.51 -3.03
C CYS A 92 -3.10 6.23 -4.10
N SER A 93 -2.10 6.96 -3.67
CA SER A 93 -1.24 7.71 -4.60
C SER A 93 0.00 6.97 -5.08
N VAL A 94 0.42 5.89 -4.44
CA VAL A 94 1.66 5.18 -4.81
C VAL A 94 1.43 3.70 -5.11
N GLY A 95 1.15 2.88 -4.13
CA GLY A 95 1.10 1.41 -4.27
C GLY A 95 1.44 0.72 -2.94
N LEU A 96 1.88 -0.51 -3.02
CA LEU A 96 2.40 -1.27 -1.88
C LEU A 96 3.72 -0.67 -1.42
N ASP A 97 3.81 -0.30 -0.16
CA ASP A 97 4.99 0.35 0.37
C ASP A 97 5.35 -0.12 1.78
N MET A 98 6.64 -0.36 2.00
CA MET A 98 7.21 -0.78 3.29
C MET A 98 6.50 -2.00 3.89
N ILE A 99 6.25 -3.02 3.08
CA ILE A 99 5.57 -4.24 3.50
C ILE A 99 6.59 -5.32 3.79
N VAL A 100 6.67 -5.73 5.04
CA VAL A 100 7.55 -6.81 5.46
C VAL A 100 6.85 -8.15 5.25
N ILE A 101 7.53 -9.07 4.58
CA ILE A 101 7.04 -10.42 4.29
C ILE A 101 8.01 -11.48 4.83
N PRO A 102 7.59 -12.75 5.02
CA PRO A 102 8.49 -13.81 5.43
C PRO A 102 9.69 -13.96 4.50
N GLY A 103 10.87 -14.18 5.07
CA GLY A 103 12.12 -14.24 4.32
C GLY A 103 12.25 -15.43 3.38
N ASP A 104 11.41 -16.44 3.53
CA ASP A 104 11.30 -17.62 2.68
C ASP A 104 10.21 -17.52 1.60
N THR A 105 9.61 -16.34 1.45
CA THR A 105 8.65 -16.08 0.35
C THR A 105 9.32 -16.30 -1.00
N THR A 106 8.72 -17.16 -1.83
CA THR A 106 9.36 -17.55 -3.09
C THR A 106 9.33 -16.42 -4.13
N PRO A 107 10.30 -16.39 -5.07
CA PRO A 107 10.33 -15.41 -6.14
C PRO A 107 9.05 -15.38 -6.99
N GLU A 108 8.42 -16.53 -7.18
CA GLU A 108 7.16 -16.62 -7.95
C GLU A 108 6.02 -15.91 -7.25
N VAL A 109 5.93 -16.01 -5.92
CA VAL A 109 4.91 -15.31 -5.13
C VAL A 109 5.15 -13.81 -5.16
N ILE A 110 6.39 -13.36 -4.99
CA ILE A 110 6.75 -11.94 -5.12
C ILE A 110 6.42 -11.42 -6.53
N SER A 111 6.71 -12.20 -7.55
CA SER A 111 6.37 -11.86 -8.94
C SER A 111 4.85 -11.77 -9.15
N GLY A 112 4.07 -12.60 -8.46
CA GLY A 112 2.61 -12.53 -8.44
C GLY A 112 2.11 -11.20 -7.89
N ILE A 113 2.59 -10.79 -6.72
CA ILE A 113 2.27 -9.50 -6.09
C ILE A 113 2.62 -8.33 -7.02
N ILE A 114 3.77 -8.38 -7.68
CA ILE A 114 4.17 -7.35 -8.66
C ILE A 114 3.21 -7.33 -9.86
N ALA A 115 2.78 -8.50 -10.33
CA ALA A 115 1.84 -8.59 -11.44
C ALA A 115 0.46 -8.03 -11.07
N ASP A 116 -0.02 -8.29 -9.87
CA ASP A 116 -1.29 -7.76 -9.36
C ASP A 116 -1.23 -6.22 -9.27
N GLU A 117 -0.18 -5.66 -8.72
CA GLU A 117 0.01 -4.21 -8.67
C GLU A 117 0.15 -3.56 -10.06
N ALA A 118 0.82 -4.24 -11.00
CA ALA A 118 0.90 -3.78 -12.37
C ALA A 118 -0.49 -3.77 -13.04
N ALA A 119 -1.32 -4.79 -12.77
CA ALA A 119 -2.70 -4.85 -13.27
C ALA A 119 -3.56 -3.74 -12.67
N ILE A 120 -3.47 -3.52 -11.35
CA ILE A 120 -4.16 -2.43 -10.66
C ILE A 120 -3.77 -1.08 -11.26
N GLY A 121 -2.48 -0.84 -11.48
CA GLY A 121 -1.98 0.38 -12.10
C GLY A 121 -2.52 0.59 -13.51
N MET A 122 -2.49 -0.45 -14.34
CA MET A 122 -2.98 -0.39 -15.72
C MET A 122 -4.49 -0.10 -15.79
N VAL A 123 -5.29 -0.80 -14.98
CA VAL A 123 -6.76 -0.63 -14.97
C VAL A 123 -7.14 0.78 -14.48
N ASN A 124 -6.44 1.31 -13.51
CA ASN A 124 -6.73 2.62 -12.92
C ASN A 124 -6.01 3.79 -13.60
N GLY A 125 -5.16 3.52 -14.60
CA GLY A 125 -4.40 4.55 -15.31
C GLY A 125 -3.45 5.31 -14.37
N LYS A 126 -2.84 4.62 -13.41
CA LYS A 126 -1.93 5.21 -12.42
C LYS A 126 -0.63 4.42 -12.30
N THR A 127 0.41 5.07 -11.81
CA THR A 127 1.64 4.38 -11.39
C THR A 127 1.39 3.66 -10.07
N THR A 128 1.82 2.41 -9.99
CA THR A 128 1.90 1.65 -8.74
C THR A 128 3.35 1.29 -8.47
N ALA A 129 3.74 1.33 -7.22
CA ALA A 129 5.03 0.85 -6.73
C ALA A 129 4.85 -0.42 -5.92
N VAL A 130 5.89 -1.25 -5.86
CA VAL A 130 5.94 -2.43 -4.99
C VAL A 130 7.25 -2.39 -4.21
N ARG A 131 7.18 -2.06 -2.93
CA ARG A 131 8.29 -2.14 -1.99
C ARG A 131 7.95 -3.17 -0.91
N VAL A 132 8.24 -4.44 -1.20
CA VAL A 132 8.15 -5.55 -0.25
C VAL A 132 9.54 -5.91 0.26
N ILE A 133 9.63 -6.31 1.52
CA ILE A 133 10.89 -6.54 2.24
C ILE A 133 10.88 -7.97 2.78
N PRO A 134 11.51 -8.94 2.09
CA PRO A 134 11.68 -10.28 2.62
C PRO A 134 12.60 -10.27 3.85
N ALA A 135 12.06 -10.58 5.02
CA ALA A 135 12.77 -10.56 6.29
C ALA A 135 13.42 -11.92 6.56
N VAL A 136 14.69 -12.09 6.18
CA VAL A 136 15.42 -13.34 6.32
C VAL A 136 15.41 -13.84 7.78
N GLY A 137 15.02 -15.08 7.97
CA GLY A 137 14.93 -15.73 9.30
C GLY A 137 13.73 -15.33 10.14
N LYS A 138 12.84 -14.47 9.63
CA LYS A 138 11.63 -14.05 10.30
C LYS A 138 10.38 -14.68 9.67
N LYS A 139 9.34 -14.83 10.48
CA LYS A 139 8.07 -15.45 10.09
C LYS A 139 6.92 -14.50 10.35
N ASP A 140 5.75 -14.88 9.86
CA ASP A 140 4.48 -14.20 10.13
C ASP A 140 4.31 -13.89 11.64
N GLY A 141 3.99 -12.65 11.93
CA GLY A 141 3.85 -12.12 13.30
C GLY A 141 5.13 -11.60 13.95
N ASP A 142 6.32 -11.89 13.39
CA ASP A 142 7.56 -11.25 13.85
C ASP A 142 7.57 -9.76 13.50
N VAL A 143 8.52 -9.03 14.07
CA VAL A 143 8.72 -7.60 13.76
C VAL A 143 10.12 -7.39 13.24
N LEU A 144 10.25 -6.55 12.21
CA LEU A 144 11.52 -6.06 11.68
C LEU A 144 11.64 -4.57 12.05
N GLU A 145 12.72 -4.23 12.74
CA GLU A 145 13.02 -2.85 13.12
C GLU A 145 13.94 -2.22 12.08
N PHE A 146 13.51 -1.09 11.53
CA PHE A 146 14.33 -0.30 10.59
C PHE A 146 14.99 0.88 11.29
N GLY A 147 14.32 1.43 12.31
CA GLY A 147 14.74 2.62 13.02
C GLY A 147 14.46 3.93 12.28
N GLY A 148 14.58 5.03 13.01
CA GLY A 148 14.35 6.37 12.46
C GLY A 148 12.97 6.54 11.85
N LEU A 149 12.90 7.21 10.72
CA LEU A 149 11.66 7.51 10.01
C LEU A 149 10.99 6.25 9.39
N LEU A 150 11.77 5.22 9.10
CA LEU A 150 11.26 3.99 8.50
C LEU A 150 10.52 3.09 9.50
N GLY A 151 10.67 3.36 10.79
CA GLY A 151 9.93 2.73 11.88
C GLY A 151 10.16 1.23 12.04
N SER A 152 9.09 0.48 12.16
CA SER A 152 9.11 -0.98 12.32
C SER A 152 7.99 -1.63 11.52
N GLY A 153 8.27 -2.77 10.89
CA GLY A 153 7.29 -3.51 10.11
C GLY A 153 6.95 -4.87 10.73
N PRO A 154 5.67 -5.15 11.02
CA PRO A 154 5.27 -6.52 11.30
C PRO A 154 5.42 -7.37 10.04
N VAL A 155 5.93 -8.58 10.18
CA VAL A 155 5.99 -9.54 9.08
C VAL A 155 4.57 -10.00 8.77
N MET A 156 4.06 -9.61 7.61
CA MET A 156 2.69 -9.88 7.20
C MET A 156 2.59 -11.24 6.53
N LYS A 157 1.52 -11.95 6.83
CA LYS A 157 1.24 -13.24 6.21
C LYS A 157 1.09 -13.08 4.69
N VAL A 158 1.73 -13.99 3.96
CA VAL A 158 1.62 -14.10 2.49
C VAL A 158 0.93 -15.41 2.13
N ASN A 159 0.05 -15.38 1.13
CA ASN A 159 -0.53 -16.59 0.57
C ASN A 159 0.56 -17.43 -0.08
N THR A 160 0.72 -18.67 0.36
CA THR A 160 1.79 -19.59 -0.09
C THR A 160 1.41 -20.44 -1.30
N ASN A 161 0.18 -20.32 -1.82
CA ASN A 161 -0.20 -21.01 -3.05
C ASN A 161 0.62 -20.47 -4.22
N SER A 162 1.31 -21.37 -4.91
CA SER A 162 2.30 -20.98 -5.92
C SER A 162 1.66 -20.49 -7.22
N PRO A 163 1.95 -19.26 -7.68
CA PRO A 163 1.57 -18.77 -8.99
C PRO A 163 2.58 -19.17 -10.10
N ALA A 164 3.51 -20.07 -9.82
CA ALA A 164 4.64 -20.37 -10.70
C ALA A 164 4.24 -20.68 -12.15
N LYS A 165 3.17 -21.46 -12.36
CA LYS A 165 2.68 -21.76 -13.72
C LYS A 165 2.17 -20.51 -14.45
N PHE A 166 1.53 -19.59 -13.75
CA PHE A 166 1.08 -18.33 -14.32
C PHE A 166 2.27 -17.45 -14.68
N ILE A 167 3.17 -17.25 -13.73
CA ILE A 167 4.36 -16.40 -13.90
C ILE A 167 5.27 -16.92 -15.02
N SER A 168 5.50 -18.24 -15.10
CA SER A 168 6.38 -18.84 -16.12
C SER A 168 5.86 -18.68 -17.56
N ARG A 169 4.56 -18.46 -17.75
CA ARG A 169 3.99 -18.21 -19.09
C ARG A 169 4.35 -16.84 -19.62
N GLY A 170 4.71 -15.91 -18.75
CA GLY A 170 4.96 -14.52 -19.13
C GLY A 170 3.73 -13.85 -19.74
N GLY A 171 3.94 -12.73 -20.42
CA GLY A 171 2.88 -12.02 -21.11
C GLY A 171 2.94 -10.51 -20.89
N LYS A 172 1.85 -9.84 -21.23
CA LYS A 172 1.65 -8.40 -21.03
C LYS A 172 0.32 -8.18 -20.35
N ILE A 173 0.27 -7.26 -19.41
CA ILE A 173 -0.97 -6.73 -18.86
C ILE A 173 -1.46 -5.66 -19.83
N PRO A 174 -2.57 -5.89 -20.53
CA PRO A 174 -3.05 -4.96 -21.54
C PRO A 174 -3.67 -3.72 -20.92
N ALA A 175 -3.56 -2.59 -21.59
CA ALA A 175 -4.34 -1.41 -21.23
C ALA A 175 -5.82 -1.69 -21.43
N PRO A 176 -6.70 -1.31 -20.49
CA PRO A 176 -8.13 -1.52 -20.63
C PRO A 176 -8.70 -0.67 -21.75
N LEU A 177 -9.68 -1.19 -22.49
CA LEU A 177 -10.49 -0.39 -23.40
C LEU A 177 -11.43 0.49 -22.56
N HIS A 178 -11.55 1.77 -22.95
CA HIS A 178 -12.36 2.73 -22.18
C HIS A 178 -13.83 2.32 -22.05
N SER A 179 -14.39 1.66 -23.06
CA SER A 179 -15.75 1.14 -23.07
C SER A 179 -15.94 -0.15 -22.27
N LEU A 180 -14.87 -0.79 -21.84
CA LEU A 180 -14.85 -2.05 -21.10
C LEU A 180 -14.16 -1.89 -19.73
N LYS A 181 -14.08 -0.68 -19.21
CA LYS A 181 -13.70 -0.48 -17.82
C LYS A 181 -14.78 -1.07 -16.92
N ASN A 182 -14.35 -2.02 -16.12
CA ASN A 182 -15.21 -2.59 -15.08
C ASN A 182 -15.51 -1.55 -14.02
#